data_d9304f81454b5aa9a132a1ffbe9a57d7
#
_entry.id   d9304f81454b5aa9a132a1ffbe9a57d7
#
_cell.length_a   1.000
_cell.length_b   1.000
_cell.length_c   1.000
_cell.angle_alpha   90.00
_cell.angle_beta   90.00
_cell.angle_gamma   90.00
#
_symmetry.space_group_name_H-M   'P 1'
#
loop_
_entity.id
_entity.type
_entity.pdbx_description
1 polymer ?
#
loop_
_entity_poly.entity_id
_entity_poly.type
_entity_poly.pdbx_seq_one_letter_code
_entity_poly.pdbx_strand_id
1 'polypeptide(L)'
;MKKLKLKELEGCLQQVDTFENPKLLLEQYPTRPHIAACMLYTIHNTFDDIENKTIADLGCGCGMLSIGSAMLGAGLCVGFDIDGDALEIFNSNIEDFELTNINMVQCDVCSLSDSMAETFDTVIMNPPFGTKHNKGMDMVFLKTALQMAKTAVYSLHKTSTRQASPSHIQKKADEWEVKMEVIAELRYDLPASYKFHKKKSVDIEVDFIRFSAKKLLN
;
A
#
# COMPACT_ATOMS: atom_id res chain seq x y z
N MET A 1 6.00 8.07 23.54
CA MET A 1 6.27 8.98 22.40
C MET A 1 5.15 10.01 22.25
N LYS A 2 5.45 11.24 21.79
CA LYS A 2 4.42 12.25 21.47
C LYS A 2 3.58 11.74 20.30
N LYS A 3 2.25 11.72 20.44
CA LYS A 3 1.35 11.24 19.38
C LYS A 3 1.45 12.16 18.16
N LEU A 4 1.91 11.64 17.04
CA LEU A 4 2.09 12.41 15.80
C LEU A 4 0.71 12.81 15.24
N LYS A 5 0.53 14.08 14.89
CA LYS A 5 -0.73 14.56 14.30
C LYS A 5 -0.74 14.35 12.79
N LEU A 6 -1.93 14.25 12.19
CA LEU A 6 -2.08 14.05 10.75
C LEU A 6 -1.25 15.04 9.90
N LYS A 7 -1.30 16.35 10.23
CA LYS A 7 -0.52 17.35 9.49
C LYS A 7 0.98 17.23 9.68
N GLU A 8 1.43 16.78 10.87
CA GLU A 8 2.85 16.54 11.14
C GLU A 8 3.34 15.34 10.32
N LEU A 9 2.55 14.25 10.29
CA LEU A 9 2.84 13.08 9.45
C LEU A 9 2.89 13.46 7.97
N GLU A 10 1.90 14.18 7.45
CA GLU A 10 1.88 14.64 6.07
C GLU A 10 3.09 15.51 5.73
N GLY A 11 3.45 16.45 6.62
CA GLY A 11 4.64 17.30 6.45
C GLY A 11 5.95 16.52 6.40
N CYS A 12 6.06 15.45 7.19
CA CYS A 12 7.21 14.54 7.10
C CYS A 12 7.19 13.76 5.78
N LEU A 13 6.05 13.18 5.40
CA LEU A 13 5.95 12.40 4.17
C LEU A 13 6.19 13.23 2.89
N GLN A 14 6.03 14.56 2.94
CA GLN A 14 6.41 15.46 1.85
C GLN A 14 7.93 15.53 1.60
N GLN A 15 8.73 15.07 2.56
CA GLN A 15 10.19 15.03 2.44
C GLN A 15 10.71 13.69 1.89
N VAL A 16 9.83 12.70 1.72
CA VAL A 16 10.19 11.40 1.16
C VAL A 16 10.48 11.55 -0.34
N ASP A 17 11.69 11.21 -0.74
CA ASP A 17 12.09 11.20 -2.15
C ASP A 17 11.35 10.11 -2.92
N THR A 18 10.99 10.42 -4.17
CA THR A 18 10.20 9.56 -5.03
C THR A 18 11.00 9.11 -6.25
N PHE A 19 10.38 8.28 -7.09
CA PHE A 19 11.03 7.75 -8.29
C PHE A 19 11.64 8.87 -9.16
N GLU A 20 12.95 8.79 -9.42
CA GLU A 20 13.63 9.67 -10.37
C GLU A 20 13.23 9.34 -11.82
N ASN A 21 13.19 8.04 -12.16
CA ASN A 21 12.87 7.53 -13.48
C ASN A 21 11.78 6.43 -13.39
N PRO A 22 10.50 6.79 -13.18
CA PRO A 22 9.44 5.83 -12.96
C PRO A 22 9.24 4.90 -14.16
N LYS A 23 9.21 3.57 -13.89
CA LYS A 23 9.08 2.51 -14.90
C LYS A 23 7.60 2.27 -15.22
N LEU A 24 7.21 2.58 -16.47
CA LEU A 24 5.83 2.46 -16.93
C LEU A 24 5.27 1.04 -16.81
N LEU A 25 6.09 0.04 -17.12
CA LEU A 25 5.68 -1.37 -17.08
C LEU A 25 5.41 -1.87 -15.66
N LEU A 26 5.99 -1.22 -14.65
CA LEU A 26 5.75 -1.52 -13.24
C LEU A 26 4.64 -0.66 -12.63
N GLU A 27 4.03 0.23 -13.40
CA GLU A 27 3.01 1.19 -12.93
C GLU A 27 3.49 1.99 -11.70
N GLN A 28 4.73 2.46 -11.72
CA GLN A 28 5.32 3.21 -10.63
C GLN A 28 4.71 4.61 -10.51
N TYR A 29 3.82 4.75 -9.54
CA TYR A 29 3.24 6.02 -9.13
C TYR A 29 3.46 6.21 -7.62
N PRO A 30 4.13 7.29 -7.20
CA PRO A 30 4.31 7.53 -5.78
C PRO A 30 2.94 7.77 -5.13
N THR A 31 2.68 7.11 -4.01
CA THR A 31 1.53 7.45 -3.19
C THR A 31 1.70 8.88 -2.69
N ARG A 32 0.74 9.77 -2.97
CA ARG A 32 0.85 11.18 -2.56
C ARG A 32 0.92 11.28 -1.04
N PRO A 33 1.79 12.17 -0.49
CA PRO A 33 1.97 12.34 0.96
C PRO A 33 0.66 12.52 1.72
N HIS A 34 -0.26 13.34 1.20
CA HIS A 34 -1.57 13.56 1.80
C HIS A 34 -2.40 12.26 1.87
N ILE A 35 -2.45 11.49 0.78
CA ILE A 35 -3.19 10.21 0.73
C ILE A 35 -2.56 9.20 1.68
N ALA A 36 -1.22 9.06 1.64
CA ALA A 36 -0.49 8.17 2.54
C ALA A 36 -0.75 8.53 4.00
N ALA A 37 -0.65 9.82 4.36
CA ALA A 37 -0.92 10.29 5.70
C ALA A 37 -2.35 9.99 6.15
N CYS A 38 -3.36 10.25 5.32
CA CYS A 38 -4.76 9.96 5.64
C CYS A 38 -5.01 8.46 5.83
N MET A 39 -4.48 7.63 4.93
CA MET A 39 -4.58 6.16 5.04
C MET A 39 -3.98 5.67 6.36
N LEU A 40 -2.70 5.97 6.59
CA LEU A 40 -1.96 5.49 7.75
C LEU A 40 -2.54 6.02 9.07
N TYR A 41 -2.94 7.29 9.09
CA TYR A 41 -3.59 7.88 10.25
C TYR A 41 -4.93 7.22 10.58
N THR A 42 -5.70 6.82 9.56
CA THR A 42 -6.95 6.07 9.73
C THR A 42 -6.67 4.66 10.24
N ILE A 43 -5.70 3.94 9.67
CA ILE A 43 -5.30 2.62 10.14
C ILE A 43 -4.87 2.66 11.60
N HIS A 44 -4.03 3.65 11.97
CA HIS A 44 -3.51 3.81 13.33
C HIS A 44 -4.60 4.16 14.35
N ASN A 45 -5.45 5.17 14.08
CA ASN A 45 -6.38 5.69 15.08
C ASN A 45 -7.73 4.97 15.14
N THR A 46 -8.17 4.37 14.02
CA THR A 46 -9.49 3.72 13.94
C THR A 46 -9.41 2.24 14.22
N PHE A 47 -8.33 1.59 13.74
CA PHE A 47 -8.21 0.14 13.77
C PHE A 47 -7.12 -0.37 14.71
N ASP A 48 -6.20 0.50 15.16
CA ASP A 48 -5.04 0.15 16.00
C ASP A 48 -4.15 -0.94 15.37
N ASP A 49 -4.03 -0.90 14.03
CA ASP A 49 -3.35 -1.92 13.24
C ASP A 49 -1.92 -1.48 12.82
N ILE A 50 -1.31 -0.44 13.46
CA ILE A 50 0.07 0.03 13.18
C ILE A 50 0.97 -0.01 14.41
N GLU A 51 0.57 0.61 15.53
CA GLU A 51 1.46 0.78 16.69
C GLU A 51 1.85 -0.58 17.28
N ASN A 52 3.17 -0.80 17.44
CA ASN A 52 3.77 -2.05 17.91
C ASN A 52 3.46 -3.30 17.04
N LYS A 53 3.00 -3.12 15.79
CA LYS A 53 2.70 -4.22 14.85
C LYS A 53 3.88 -4.49 13.92
N THR A 54 3.90 -5.70 13.38
CA THR A 54 4.74 -6.06 12.23
C THR A 54 3.97 -5.76 10.95
N ILE A 55 4.53 -4.89 10.10
CA ILE A 55 3.88 -4.38 8.88
C ILE A 55 4.62 -4.90 7.65
N ALA A 56 3.90 -5.43 6.66
CA ALA A 56 4.42 -5.62 5.33
C ALA A 56 3.87 -4.54 4.39
N ASP A 57 4.73 -3.97 3.53
CA ASP A 57 4.38 -3.02 2.49
C ASP A 57 4.68 -3.65 1.13
N LEU A 58 3.65 -4.08 0.40
CA LEU A 58 3.80 -4.80 -0.86
C LEU A 58 3.79 -3.85 -2.06
N GLY A 59 4.85 -3.87 -2.86
CA GLY A 59 5.11 -2.88 -3.89
C GLY A 59 5.48 -1.54 -3.23
N CYS A 60 6.41 -1.58 -2.29
CA CYS A 60 6.72 -0.44 -1.42
C CYS A 60 7.32 0.76 -2.16
N GLY A 61 7.87 0.56 -3.37
CA GLY A 61 8.53 1.59 -4.15
C GLY A 61 9.61 2.31 -3.34
N CYS A 62 9.50 3.64 -3.26
CA CYS A 62 10.44 4.47 -2.49
C CYS A 62 10.11 4.56 -0.98
N GLY A 63 9.18 3.73 -0.46
CA GLY A 63 8.97 3.53 0.96
C GLY A 63 7.96 4.46 1.64
N MET A 64 7.13 5.19 0.90
CA MET A 64 6.17 6.17 1.43
C MET A 64 5.30 5.61 2.57
N LEU A 65 4.69 4.43 2.38
CA LEU A 65 3.80 3.82 3.37
C LEU A 65 4.60 3.18 4.53
N SER A 66 5.74 2.57 4.24
CA SER A 66 6.62 1.99 5.25
C SER A 66 7.17 3.05 6.21
N ILE A 67 7.68 4.18 5.68
CA ILE A 67 8.21 5.29 6.48
C ILE A 67 7.11 5.87 7.37
N GLY A 68 5.94 6.16 6.80
CA GLY A 68 4.82 6.69 7.58
C GLY A 68 4.34 5.71 8.67
N SER A 69 4.35 4.41 8.41
CA SER A 69 4.02 3.38 9.41
C SER A 69 5.05 3.33 10.55
N ALA A 70 6.34 3.40 10.22
CA ALA A 70 7.41 3.45 11.20
C ALA A 70 7.31 4.70 12.10
N MET A 71 7.01 5.86 11.51
CA MET A 71 6.79 7.11 12.23
C MET A 71 5.58 7.07 13.17
N LEU A 72 4.55 6.27 12.85
CA LEU A 72 3.38 6.03 13.71
C LEU A 72 3.62 4.93 14.75
N GLY A 73 4.84 4.43 14.88
CA GLY A 73 5.23 3.51 15.93
C GLY A 73 5.06 2.03 15.59
N ALA A 74 5.07 1.66 14.32
CA ALA A 74 5.17 0.25 13.95
C ALA A 74 6.39 -0.40 14.61
N GLY A 75 6.24 -1.65 15.08
CA GLY A 75 7.34 -2.39 15.69
C GLY A 75 8.42 -2.77 14.67
N LEU A 76 7.98 -3.21 13.49
CA LEU A 76 8.83 -3.51 12.34
C LEU A 76 8.05 -3.27 11.05
N CYS A 77 8.66 -2.61 10.07
CA CYS A 77 8.16 -2.54 8.71
C CYS A 77 9.08 -3.32 7.77
N VAL A 78 8.51 -4.09 6.84
CA VAL A 78 9.27 -4.74 5.77
C VAL A 78 8.65 -4.38 4.44
N GLY A 79 9.39 -3.64 3.62
CA GLY A 79 9.00 -3.30 2.26
C GLY A 79 9.43 -4.37 1.26
N PHE A 80 8.55 -4.72 0.34
CA PHE A 80 8.80 -5.68 -0.73
C PHE A 80 8.61 -5.01 -2.08
N ASP A 81 9.63 -5.01 -2.91
CA ASP A 81 9.54 -4.48 -4.28
C ASP A 81 10.44 -5.28 -5.23
N ILE A 82 10.07 -5.31 -6.50
CA ILE A 82 10.85 -5.96 -7.55
C ILE A 82 11.97 -5.04 -8.07
N ASP A 83 11.81 -3.73 -7.93
CA ASP A 83 12.69 -2.73 -8.52
C ASP A 83 13.80 -2.29 -7.57
N GLY A 84 15.04 -2.70 -7.88
CA GLY A 84 16.23 -2.32 -7.13
C GLY A 84 16.47 -0.80 -7.11
N ASP A 85 16.19 -0.08 -8.20
CA ASP A 85 16.39 1.39 -8.25
C ASP A 85 15.44 2.10 -7.26
N ALA A 86 14.20 1.60 -7.13
CA ALA A 86 13.25 2.12 -6.15
C ALA A 86 13.71 1.85 -4.71
N LEU A 87 14.25 0.66 -4.46
CA LEU A 87 14.76 0.27 -3.15
C LEU A 87 16.03 1.05 -2.76
N GLU A 88 16.86 1.48 -3.71
CA GLU A 88 17.99 2.37 -3.43
C GLU A 88 17.50 3.73 -2.92
N ILE A 89 16.47 4.31 -3.54
CA ILE A 89 15.83 5.55 -3.06
C ILE A 89 15.19 5.31 -1.69
N PHE A 90 14.53 4.18 -1.50
CA PHE A 90 13.93 3.83 -0.20
C PHE A 90 14.99 3.75 0.90
N ASN A 91 16.15 3.15 0.62
CA ASN A 91 17.25 3.09 1.58
C ASN A 91 17.74 4.49 1.97
N SER A 92 17.92 5.39 1.00
CA SER A 92 18.29 6.78 1.26
C SER A 92 17.25 7.48 2.13
N ASN A 93 15.97 7.27 1.85
CA ASN A 93 14.90 7.81 2.67
C ASN A 93 14.94 7.28 4.11
N ILE A 94 15.20 5.98 4.33
CA ILE A 94 15.35 5.40 5.68
C ILE A 94 16.49 6.09 6.44
N GLU A 95 17.62 6.33 5.79
CA GLU A 95 18.80 7.00 6.37
C GLU A 95 18.47 8.46 6.73
N ASP A 96 17.81 9.21 5.82
CA ASP A 96 17.45 10.62 6.02
C ASP A 96 16.45 10.81 7.18
N PHE A 97 15.56 9.85 7.40
CA PHE A 97 14.60 9.85 8.52
C PHE A 97 15.16 9.17 9.78
N GLU A 98 16.40 8.68 9.77
CA GLU A 98 17.06 7.99 10.89
C GLU A 98 16.21 6.83 11.47
N LEU A 99 15.49 6.09 10.60
CA LEU A 99 14.61 5.00 11.00
C LEU A 99 15.38 3.69 11.08
N THR A 100 15.21 2.98 12.21
CA THR A 100 15.92 1.72 12.48
C THR A 100 15.04 0.47 12.50
N ASN A 101 13.74 0.65 12.33
CA ASN A 101 12.71 -0.40 12.37
C ASN A 101 12.11 -0.69 10.99
N ILE A 102 12.86 -0.46 9.92
CA ILE A 102 12.46 -0.77 8.55
C ILE A 102 13.49 -1.68 7.91
N ASN A 103 13.02 -2.72 7.23
CA ASN A 103 13.81 -3.59 6.35
C ASN A 103 13.21 -3.58 4.94
N MET A 104 14.01 -4.02 3.96
CA MET A 104 13.60 -4.12 2.56
C MET A 104 13.97 -5.49 2.00
N VAL A 105 13.14 -6.00 1.11
CA VAL A 105 13.37 -7.25 0.38
C VAL A 105 13.13 -7.01 -1.10
N GLN A 106 14.16 -7.19 -1.92
CA GLN A 106 13.98 -7.18 -3.37
C GLN A 106 13.43 -8.52 -3.83
N CYS A 107 12.18 -8.55 -4.26
CA CYS A 107 11.54 -9.75 -4.78
C CYS A 107 10.33 -9.43 -5.65
N ASP A 108 9.92 -10.39 -6.46
CA ASP A 108 8.60 -10.37 -7.08
C ASP A 108 7.55 -10.82 -6.05
N VAL A 109 6.66 -9.92 -5.67
CA VAL A 109 5.55 -10.19 -4.73
C VAL A 109 4.70 -11.39 -5.18
N CYS A 110 4.55 -11.58 -6.51
CA CYS A 110 3.78 -12.69 -7.06
C CYS A 110 4.46 -14.05 -6.85
N SER A 111 5.75 -14.07 -6.54
CA SER A 111 6.54 -15.29 -6.29
C SER A 111 6.73 -15.59 -4.80
N LEU A 112 6.19 -14.75 -3.90
CA LEU A 112 6.27 -15.02 -2.46
C LEU A 112 5.53 -16.30 -2.13
N SER A 113 6.24 -17.20 -1.45
CA SER A 113 5.75 -18.54 -1.12
C SER A 113 4.90 -18.53 0.15
N ASP A 114 4.21 -19.66 0.38
CA ASP A 114 3.45 -19.91 1.62
C ASP A 114 4.31 -19.82 2.90
N SER A 115 5.65 -19.79 2.77
CA SER A 115 6.55 -19.59 3.91
C SER A 115 6.37 -18.24 4.61
N MET A 116 5.76 -17.27 3.95
CA MET A 116 5.41 -15.95 4.52
C MET A 116 3.97 -15.90 5.05
N ALA A 117 3.24 -17.02 5.05
CA ALA A 117 1.87 -17.05 5.53
C ALA A 117 1.78 -16.62 7.00
N GLU A 118 0.81 -15.74 7.30
CA GLU A 118 0.54 -15.22 8.64
C GLU A 118 1.79 -14.71 9.38
N THR A 119 2.73 -14.08 8.63
CA THR A 119 3.98 -13.55 9.23
C THR A 119 3.80 -12.15 9.80
N PHE A 120 2.99 -11.33 9.14
CA PHE A 120 2.79 -9.93 9.48
C PHE A 120 1.44 -9.69 10.15
N ASP A 121 1.40 -8.80 11.13
CA ASP A 121 0.14 -8.41 11.76
C ASP A 121 -0.76 -7.69 10.77
N THR A 122 -0.19 -6.76 10.02
CA THR A 122 -0.88 -5.94 9.02
C THR A 122 -0.11 -5.92 7.72
N VAL A 123 -0.83 -5.96 6.60
CA VAL A 123 -0.26 -5.72 5.27
C VAL A 123 -0.89 -4.48 4.69
N ILE A 124 -0.06 -3.57 4.18
CA ILE A 124 -0.48 -2.36 3.47
C ILE A 124 0.04 -2.41 2.04
N MET A 125 -0.69 -1.83 1.10
CA MET A 125 -0.24 -1.76 -0.28
C MET A 125 -0.96 -0.69 -1.11
N ASN A 126 -0.23 -0.11 -2.05
CA ASN A 126 -0.75 0.60 -3.20
C ASN A 126 -0.31 -0.15 -4.46
N PRO A 127 -1.03 -1.22 -4.84
CA PRO A 127 -0.60 -2.14 -5.88
C PRO A 127 -0.72 -1.52 -7.28
N PRO A 128 -0.07 -2.11 -8.31
CA PRO A 128 -0.34 -1.75 -9.70
C PRO A 128 -1.83 -1.85 -10.01
N PHE A 129 -2.42 -0.80 -10.59
CA PHE A 129 -3.88 -0.75 -10.84
C PHE A 129 -4.36 -1.58 -12.04
N GLY A 130 -3.50 -2.40 -12.62
CA GLY A 130 -3.86 -3.31 -13.70
C GLY A 130 -4.16 -2.62 -15.02
N THR A 131 -3.24 -1.79 -15.49
CA THR A 131 -3.31 -1.26 -16.87
C THR A 131 -3.12 -2.38 -17.90
N LYS A 132 -3.13 -2.02 -19.20
CA LYS A 132 -3.14 -2.98 -20.33
C LYS A 132 -2.17 -4.17 -20.19
N HIS A 133 -1.01 -3.95 -19.56
CA HIS A 133 0.05 -4.96 -19.43
C HIS A 133 -0.01 -5.73 -18.10
N ASN A 134 -0.65 -5.18 -17.07
CA ASN A 134 -0.68 -5.72 -15.70
C ASN A 134 -2.11 -6.09 -15.25
N LYS A 135 -3.00 -6.41 -16.22
CA LYS A 135 -4.40 -6.73 -15.90
C LYS A 135 -4.51 -7.85 -14.86
N GLY A 136 -5.18 -7.57 -13.75
CA GLY A 136 -5.39 -8.50 -12.65
C GLY A 136 -4.24 -8.57 -11.64
N MET A 137 -3.16 -7.80 -11.82
CA MET A 137 -2.04 -7.77 -10.90
C MET A 137 -2.44 -7.29 -9.50
N ASP A 138 -3.34 -6.32 -9.39
CA ASP A 138 -3.94 -5.86 -8.15
C ASP A 138 -4.58 -6.99 -7.32
N MET A 139 -5.22 -7.95 -8.00
CA MET A 139 -5.85 -9.11 -7.35
C MET A 139 -4.83 -10.19 -6.95
N VAL A 140 -3.72 -10.33 -7.68
CA VAL A 140 -2.60 -11.21 -7.29
C VAL A 140 -1.94 -10.65 -6.03
N PHE A 141 -1.63 -9.35 -6.01
CA PHE A 141 -1.11 -8.67 -4.83
C PHE A 141 -2.03 -8.82 -3.62
N LEU A 142 -3.35 -8.62 -3.82
CA LEU A 142 -4.33 -8.78 -2.74
C LEU A 142 -4.33 -10.21 -2.18
N LYS A 143 -4.29 -11.23 -3.05
CA LYS A 143 -4.24 -12.62 -2.61
C LYS A 143 -3.00 -12.92 -1.78
N THR A 144 -1.82 -12.49 -2.25
CA THR A 144 -0.57 -12.63 -1.51
C THR A 144 -0.64 -11.90 -0.17
N ALA A 145 -1.13 -10.66 -0.16
CA ALA A 145 -1.30 -9.88 1.07
C ALA A 145 -2.19 -10.58 2.10
N LEU A 146 -3.31 -11.16 1.67
CA LEU A 146 -4.23 -11.90 2.54
C LEU A 146 -3.59 -13.16 3.14
N GLN A 147 -2.71 -13.83 2.40
CA GLN A 147 -1.94 -14.97 2.92
C GLN A 147 -0.91 -14.54 3.97
N MET A 148 -0.28 -13.38 3.80
CA MET A 148 0.77 -12.87 4.69
C MET A 148 0.24 -12.24 5.98
N ALA A 149 -1.00 -11.73 5.96
CA ALA A 149 -1.58 -10.96 7.06
C ALA A 149 -2.24 -11.86 8.12
N LYS A 150 -1.96 -11.59 9.41
CA LYS A 150 -2.67 -12.18 10.55
C LYS A 150 -4.00 -11.47 10.84
N THR A 151 -4.00 -10.12 10.75
CA THR A 151 -5.12 -9.29 11.22
C THR A 151 -5.88 -8.66 10.07
N ALA A 152 -5.21 -7.86 9.24
CA ALA A 152 -5.87 -7.11 8.18
C ALA A 152 -4.92 -6.76 7.03
N VAL A 153 -5.53 -6.56 5.88
CA VAL A 153 -4.90 -5.99 4.68
C VAL A 153 -5.58 -4.65 4.37
N TYR A 154 -4.77 -3.64 4.09
CA TYR A 154 -5.22 -2.32 3.65
C TYR A 154 -4.68 -2.03 2.26
N SER A 155 -5.58 -1.75 1.33
CA SER A 155 -5.22 -1.63 -0.08
C SER A 155 -5.99 -0.53 -0.80
N LEU A 156 -5.34 0.06 -1.81
CA LEU A 156 -5.98 0.94 -2.78
C LEU A 156 -6.37 0.15 -4.03
N HIS A 157 -7.60 0.31 -4.49
CA HIS A 157 -8.10 -0.29 -5.72
C HIS A 157 -8.90 0.73 -6.54
N LYS A 158 -8.91 0.60 -7.87
CA LYS A 158 -9.77 1.45 -8.69
C LYS A 158 -11.24 1.26 -8.29
N THR A 159 -11.96 2.35 -8.09
CA THR A 159 -13.40 2.33 -7.78
C THR A 159 -14.19 1.57 -8.85
N SER A 160 -13.78 1.65 -10.12
CA SER A 160 -14.38 0.89 -11.21
C SER A 160 -14.31 -0.63 -11.02
N THR A 161 -13.33 -1.15 -10.29
CA THR A 161 -13.22 -2.59 -9.97
C THR A 161 -14.35 -3.02 -9.02
N ARG A 162 -14.79 -2.13 -8.13
CA ARG A 162 -15.91 -2.35 -7.21
C ARG A 162 -17.27 -2.08 -7.89
N GLN A 163 -17.35 -1.04 -8.71
CA GLN A 163 -18.60 -0.63 -9.36
C GLN A 163 -19.03 -1.51 -10.55
N ALA A 164 -18.11 -2.35 -11.06
CA ALA A 164 -18.48 -3.34 -12.07
C ALA A 164 -19.57 -4.28 -11.52
N SER A 165 -20.54 -4.64 -12.34
CA SER A 165 -21.63 -5.55 -11.91
C SER A 165 -21.49 -6.91 -12.60
N PRO A 166 -21.26 -8.01 -11.81
CA PRO A 166 -21.00 -8.02 -10.38
C PRO A 166 -19.62 -7.48 -10.03
N SER A 167 -19.49 -6.87 -8.85
CA SER A 167 -18.19 -6.37 -8.36
C SER A 167 -17.16 -7.49 -8.29
N HIS A 168 -16.12 -7.39 -9.10
CA HIS A 168 -15.09 -8.42 -9.18
C HIS A 168 -14.34 -8.60 -7.84
N ILE A 169 -14.00 -7.49 -7.20
CA ILE A 169 -13.26 -7.51 -5.92
C ILE A 169 -14.13 -8.07 -4.77
N GLN A 170 -15.42 -7.71 -4.72
CA GLN A 170 -16.33 -8.26 -3.71
C GLN A 170 -16.51 -9.76 -3.89
N LYS A 171 -16.69 -10.22 -5.13
CA LYS A 171 -16.82 -11.66 -5.42
C LYS A 171 -15.57 -12.42 -4.97
N LYS A 172 -14.38 -11.87 -5.21
CA LYS A 172 -13.12 -12.48 -4.75
C LYS A 172 -12.99 -12.48 -3.23
N ALA A 173 -13.38 -11.40 -2.55
CA ALA A 173 -13.42 -11.36 -1.10
C ALA A 173 -14.36 -12.45 -0.52
N ASP A 174 -15.52 -12.66 -1.14
CA ASP A 174 -16.45 -13.69 -0.74
C ASP A 174 -15.91 -15.12 -1.00
N GLU A 175 -15.26 -15.34 -2.18
CA GLU A 175 -14.58 -16.60 -2.51
C GLU A 175 -13.45 -16.94 -1.53
N TRP A 176 -12.74 -15.93 -1.04
CA TRP A 176 -11.63 -16.08 -0.08
C TRP A 176 -12.08 -16.01 1.38
N GLU A 177 -13.40 -15.91 1.62
CA GLU A 177 -14.00 -15.88 2.94
C GLU A 177 -13.50 -14.73 3.83
N VAL A 178 -13.13 -13.59 3.22
CA VAL A 178 -12.71 -12.39 3.93
C VAL A 178 -13.82 -11.33 3.93
N LYS A 179 -13.85 -10.52 5.01
CA LYS A 179 -14.69 -9.32 5.08
C LYS A 179 -14.01 -8.20 4.32
N MET A 180 -14.71 -7.59 3.39
CA MET A 180 -14.30 -6.38 2.69
C MET A 180 -15.06 -5.17 3.27
N GLU A 181 -14.33 -4.09 3.55
CA GLU A 181 -14.88 -2.85 4.07
C GLU A 181 -14.25 -1.66 3.33
N VAL A 182 -15.07 -0.91 2.59
CA VAL A 182 -14.61 0.33 1.94
C VAL A 182 -14.55 1.43 3.00
N ILE A 183 -13.35 1.89 3.32
CA ILE A 183 -13.10 2.92 4.34
C ILE A 183 -13.34 4.31 3.76
N ALA A 184 -12.86 4.54 2.53
CA ALA A 184 -12.98 5.83 1.85
C ALA A 184 -12.93 5.67 0.32
N GLU A 185 -13.60 6.57 -0.38
CA GLU A 185 -13.45 6.80 -1.80
C GLU A 185 -12.56 8.03 -2.01
N LEU A 186 -11.49 7.89 -2.76
CA LEU A 186 -10.45 8.90 -2.92
C LEU A 186 -10.33 9.30 -4.39
N ARG A 187 -9.99 10.56 -4.64
CA ARG A 187 -9.56 11.02 -5.96
C ARG A 187 -8.04 11.04 -6.01
N TYR A 188 -7.51 10.29 -6.93
CA TYR A 188 -6.08 10.11 -7.12
C TYR A 188 -5.67 10.74 -8.45
N ASP A 189 -5.05 11.92 -8.38
CA ASP A 189 -4.45 12.53 -9.56
C ASP A 189 -3.14 11.79 -9.89
N LEU A 190 -3.14 11.03 -10.95
CA LEU A 190 -1.88 10.53 -11.51
C LEU A 190 -1.19 11.68 -12.23
N PRO A 191 0.02 12.09 -11.80
CA PRO A 191 0.79 13.05 -12.57
C PRO A 191 1.00 12.48 -13.98
N ALA A 192 0.98 13.35 -14.99
CA ALA A 192 1.38 13.00 -16.35
C ALA A 192 2.89 12.71 -16.38
N SER A 193 3.28 11.64 -15.70
CA SER A 193 4.68 11.19 -15.58
C SER A 193 5.27 10.76 -16.93
N TYR A 194 4.43 10.69 -17.98
CA TYR A 194 4.83 10.19 -19.29
C TYR A 194 4.59 11.24 -20.38
N LYS A 195 5.62 11.52 -21.15
CA LYS A 195 5.65 12.48 -22.28
C LYS A 195 4.52 12.30 -23.33
N PHE A 196 3.75 11.21 -23.25
CA PHE A 196 2.66 10.86 -24.18
C PHE A 196 1.25 11.22 -23.70
N HIS A 197 1.10 11.65 -22.44
CA HIS A 197 -0.22 12.08 -21.95
C HIS A 197 -0.55 13.48 -22.46
N LYS A 198 -1.63 13.61 -23.26
CA LYS A 198 -2.16 14.89 -23.74
C LYS A 198 -2.74 15.79 -22.63
N LYS A 199 -2.94 15.25 -21.41
CA LYS A 199 -3.46 15.97 -20.24
C LYS A 199 -2.39 16.00 -19.14
N LYS A 200 -2.31 17.11 -18.41
CA LYS A 200 -1.33 17.33 -17.32
C LYS A 200 -1.53 16.39 -16.11
N SER A 201 -2.73 15.85 -15.92
CA SER A 201 -3.05 14.84 -14.91
C SER A 201 -4.26 14.03 -15.38
N VAL A 202 -4.38 12.80 -14.89
CA VAL A 202 -5.57 11.96 -15.06
C VAL A 202 -6.09 11.66 -13.66
N ASP A 203 -7.28 12.17 -13.35
CA ASP A 203 -7.99 11.83 -12.13
C ASP A 203 -8.51 10.41 -12.24
N ILE A 204 -8.12 9.56 -11.30
CA ILE A 204 -8.73 8.25 -11.11
C ILE A 204 -9.40 8.20 -9.75
N GLU A 205 -10.56 7.57 -9.70
CA GLU A 205 -11.23 7.26 -8.45
C GLU A 205 -10.69 5.94 -7.91
N VAL A 206 -10.26 5.95 -6.65
CA VAL A 206 -9.75 4.78 -5.94
C VAL A 206 -10.47 4.60 -4.63
N ASP A 207 -10.72 3.35 -4.28
CA ASP A 207 -11.26 2.96 -2.99
C ASP A 207 -10.11 2.58 -2.05
N PHE A 208 -10.13 3.10 -0.84
CA PHE A 208 -9.33 2.62 0.26
C PHE A 208 -10.11 1.53 0.98
N ILE A 209 -9.60 0.30 0.95
CA ILE A 209 -10.32 -0.89 1.38
C ILE A 209 -9.54 -1.62 2.47
N ARG A 210 -10.26 -2.06 3.50
CA ARG A 210 -9.78 -2.99 4.52
C ARG A 210 -10.34 -4.37 4.26
N PHE A 211 -9.47 -5.38 4.31
CA PHE A 211 -9.85 -6.80 4.31
C PHE A 211 -9.42 -7.44 5.63
N SER A 212 -10.28 -8.26 6.20
CA SER A 212 -9.99 -8.99 7.45
C SER A 212 -10.71 -10.33 7.46
N ALA A 213 -10.28 -11.26 8.32
CA ALA A 213 -10.99 -12.52 8.48
C ALA A 213 -12.47 -12.27 8.83
N LYS A 214 -13.38 -13.04 8.25
CA LYS A 214 -14.79 -13.05 8.70
C LYS A 214 -14.78 -13.56 10.14
N LYS A 215 -15.20 -12.72 11.10
CA LYS A 215 -15.45 -13.21 12.47
C LYS A 215 -16.52 -14.28 12.36
N LEU A 216 -16.23 -15.50 12.76
CA LEU A 216 -17.24 -16.49 13.00
C LEU A 216 -18.16 -15.90 14.10
N LEU A 217 -19.42 -15.65 13.75
CA LEU A 217 -20.45 -15.31 14.73
C LEU A 217 -20.64 -16.57 15.59
N ASN A 218 -20.01 -16.60 16.76
CA ASN A 218 -20.31 -17.58 17.82
C ASN A 218 -21.63 -17.22 18.48
#